data_e01365e1955184ef52dac27bdcdbe8be
#
_entry.id   e01365e1955184ef52dac27bdcdbe8be
#
_cell.length_a   1.000
_cell.length_b   1.000
_cell.length_c   1.000
_cell.angle_alpha   90.00
_cell.angle_beta   90.00
_cell.angle_gamma   90.00
#
_symmetry.space_group_name_H-M   'P 1'
#
loop_
_entity.id
_entity.type
_entity.pdbx_description
1 polymer ?
#
loop_
_entity_poly.entity_id
_entity_poly.type
_entity_poly.pdbx_seq_one_letter_code
_entity_poly.pdbx_strand_id
1 'polypeptide(L)'
;MVKAVVVTAPDATPEVREINLPPLGHTDVRVRIASAGVCHSDLSMINGTLAPQFPLVPGHEASGVVAEVGQAVTGFAGGDRVVLNWAAACRECWFCVQGEPWLCTAVEGVTSVEGGTLADGTAVNVRLMKSRTLGYEAFTGKSSS
;
A
#
# COMPACT_ATOMS: atom_id res chain seq x y z
N MET A 1 -15.10 5.33 7.72
CA MET A 1 -15.22 3.92 7.26
C MET A 1 -15.08 3.86 5.75
N VAL A 2 -14.40 2.85 5.24
CA VAL A 2 -14.22 2.57 3.80
C VAL A 2 -14.53 1.11 3.53
N LYS A 3 -14.94 0.78 2.30
CA LYS A 3 -15.15 -0.60 1.88
C LYS A 3 -13.83 -1.20 1.40
N ALA A 4 -13.54 -2.41 1.84
CA ALA A 4 -12.38 -3.19 1.40
C ALA A 4 -12.76 -4.67 1.20
N VAL A 5 -12.01 -5.36 0.35
CA VAL A 5 -12.06 -6.82 0.27
C VAL A 5 -11.24 -7.37 1.43
N VAL A 6 -11.83 -8.20 2.27
CA VAL A 6 -11.19 -8.78 3.45
C VAL A 6 -11.19 -10.30 3.34
N VAL A 7 -10.06 -10.91 3.65
CA VAL A 7 -9.88 -12.36 3.77
C VAL A 7 -9.59 -12.67 5.23
N THR A 8 -10.37 -13.54 5.86
CA THR A 8 -10.31 -13.76 7.31
C THR A 8 -9.34 -14.85 7.75
N ALA A 9 -9.03 -15.78 6.86
CA ALA A 9 -8.14 -16.92 7.10
C ALA A 9 -7.57 -17.41 5.76
N PRO A 10 -6.52 -18.23 5.74
CA PRO A 10 -6.05 -18.85 4.50
C PRO A 10 -7.19 -19.58 3.78
N ASP A 11 -7.25 -19.42 2.47
CA ASP A 11 -8.27 -20.00 1.58
C ASP A 11 -9.73 -19.60 1.89
N ALA A 12 -9.96 -18.68 2.82
CA ALA A 12 -11.29 -18.13 3.04
C ALA A 12 -11.76 -17.31 1.83
N THR A 13 -13.05 -17.37 1.55
CA THR A 13 -13.67 -16.56 0.49
C THR A 13 -13.50 -15.07 0.81
N PRO A 14 -12.95 -14.27 -0.12
CA PRO A 14 -12.88 -12.83 0.04
C PRO A 14 -14.26 -12.19 0.15
N GLU A 15 -14.45 -11.31 1.12
CA GLU A 15 -15.72 -10.62 1.36
C GLU A 15 -15.50 -9.11 1.38
N VAL A 16 -16.48 -8.35 0.86
CA VAL A 16 -16.48 -6.89 0.98
C VAL A 16 -16.97 -6.52 2.38
N ARG A 17 -16.11 -5.87 3.17
CA ARG A 17 -16.41 -5.40 4.52
C ARG A 17 -16.08 -3.92 4.68
N GLU A 18 -16.69 -3.29 5.67
CA GLU A 18 -16.32 -1.95 6.07
C GLU A 18 -15.17 -2.00 7.07
N ILE A 19 -14.16 -1.15 6.85
CA ILE A 19 -13.02 -0.98 7.75
C ILE A 19 -12.89 0.48 8.16
N ASN A 20 -12.39 0.69 9.38
CA ASN A 20 -11.98 2.00 9.87
C ASN A 20 -10.48 2.17 9.57
N LEU A 21 -10.14 3.22 8.83
CA LEU A 21 -8.74 3.56 8.61
C LEU A 21 -8.14 4.21 9.86
N PRO A 22 -6.85 4.03 10.12
CA PRO A 22 -6.16 4.74 11.19
C PRO A 22 -6.14 6.25 10.91
N PRO A 23 -5.92 7.08 11.94
CA PRO A 23 -5.62 8.50 11.74
C PRO A 23 -4.46 8.69 10.75
N LEU A 24 -4.51 9.77 9.98
CA LEU A 24 -3.42 10.09 9.04
C LEU A 24 -2.16 10.47 9.83
N GLY A 25 -1.06 9.75 9.59
CA GLY A 25 0.25 10.07 10.15
C GLY A 25 0.91 11.28 9.48
N HIS A 26 1.99 11.79 10.09
CA HIS A 26 2.69 12.99 9.59
C HIS A 26 3.27 12.82 8.18
N THR A 27 3.65 11.60 7.80
CA THR A 27 4.30 11.27 6.51
C THR A 27 3.37 10.47 5.59
N ASP A 28 2.11 10.27 5.97
CA ASP A 28 1.17 9.45 5.22
C ASP A 28 0.50 10.24 4.09
N VAL A 29 0.13 9.52 3.05
CA VAL A 29 -0.73 10.01 1.96
C VAL A 29 -1.97 9.13 1.89
N ARG A 30 -3.14 9.73 2.03
CA ARG A 30 -4.42 9.04 1.84
C ARG A 30 -4.87 9.17 0.40
N VAL A 31 -5.07 8.06 -0.27
CA VAL A 31 -5.50 8.02 -1.67
C VAL A 31 -6.90 7.45 -1.76
N ARG A 32 -7.78 8.17 -2.45
CA ARG A 32 -9.08 7.65 -2.87
C ARG A 32 -8.88 6.83 -4.14
N ILE A 33 -8.97 5.52 -4.00
CA ILE A 33 -8.72 4.56 -5.07
C ILE A 33 -9.78 4.69 -6.16
N ALA A 34 -9.35 4.76 -7.41
CA ALA A 34 -10.19 4.76 -8.60
C ALA A 34 -10.20 3.39 -9.29
N SER A 35 -9.06 2.69 -9.27
CA SER A 35 -8.92 1.34 -9.84
C SER A 35 -7.85 0.58 -9.05
N ALA A 36 -8.05 -0.73 -8.91
CA ALA A 36 -7.09 -1.64 -8.31
C ALA A 36 -6.85 -2.83 -9.24
N GLY A 37 -5.61 -3.27 -9.35
CA GLY A 37 -5.21 -4.48 -10.05
C GLY A 37 -5.31 -5.71 -9.15
N VAL A 38 -5.32 -6.88 -9.77
CA VAL A 38 -5.21 -8.18 -9.10
C VAL A 38 -4.10 -8.95 -9.77
N CYS A 39 -3.14 -9.40 -8.98
CA CYS A 39 -1.96 -10.13 -9.40
C CYS A 39 -1.95 -11.53 -8.79
N HIS A 40 -1.17 -12.44 -9.35
CA HIS A 40 -1.03 -13.80 -8.81
C HIS A 40 -0.51 -13.79 -7.35
N SER A 41 0.28 -12.79 -6.97
CA SER A 41 0.76 -12.67 -5.59
C SER A 41 -0.36 -12.36 -4.58
N ASP A 42 -1.50 -11.82 -5.00
CA ASP A 42 -2.67 -11.68 -4.14
C ASP A 42 -3.29 -13.04 -3.83
N LEU A 43 -3.33 -13.95 -4.82
CA LEU A 43 -3.73 -15.35 -4.57
C LEU A 43 -2.76 -16.04 -3.63
N SER A 44 -1.46 -15.80 -3.76
CA SER A 44 -0.44 -16.35 -2.87
C SER A 44 -0.53 -15.79 -1.44
N MET A 45 -1.07 -14.59 -1.27
CA MET A 45 -1.43 -14.05 0.04
C MET A 45 -2.68 -14.72 0.58
N ILE A 46 -3.73 -14.87 -0.24
CA ILE A 46 -5.02 -15.44 0.16
C ILE A 46 -4.87 -16.90 0.58
N ASN A 47 -4.09 -17.70 -0.15
CA ASN A 47 -3.88 -19.13 0.17
C ASN A 47 -2.78 -19.36 1.24
N GLY A 48 -2.18 -18.29 1.76
CA GLY A 48 -1.17 -18.39 2.81
C GLY A 48 0.25 -18.75 2.33
N THR A 49 0.49 -18.93 1.02
CA THR A 49 1.83 -19.26 0.49
C THR A 49 2.87 -18.19 0.87
N LEU A 50 2.48 -16.92 0.88
CA LEU A 50 3.32 -15.80 1.33
C LEU A 50 3.18 -15.51 2.83
N ALA A 51 2.51 -16.37 3.59
CA ALA A 51 2.36 -16.32 5.03
C ALA A 51 1.98 -14.93 5.61
N PRO A 52 0.93 -14.25 5.09
CA PRO A 52 0.48 -12.99 5.66
C PRO A 52 -0.19 -13.20 7.03
N GLN A 53 -0.40 -12.10 7.75
CA GLN A 53 -1.26 -12.12 8.93
C GLN A 53 -2.71 -11.86 8.52
N PHE A 54 -3.64 -12.60 9.12
CA PHE A 54 -5.08 -12.48 8.91
C PHE A 54 -5.77 -11.81 10.12
N PRO A 55 -6.91 -11.14 9.94
CA PRO A 55 -7.58 -10.80 8.67
C PRO A 55 -6.73 -9.91 7.76
N LEU A 56 -6.83 -10.12 6.45
CA LEU A 56 -6.01 -9.45 5.43
C LEU A 56 -6.88 -8.66 4.45
N VAL A 57 -6.45 -7.46 4.11
CA VAL A 57 -6.89 -6.73 2.91
C VAL A 57 -5.82 -6.92 1.84
N PRO A 58 -6.03 -7.77 0.82
CA PRO A 58 -5.07 -8.00 -0.25
C PRO A 58 -5.03 -6.80 -1.21
N GLY A 59 -3.99 -6.75 -2.03
CA GLY A 59 -3.81 -5.76 -3.08
C GLY A 59 -2.55 -4.92 -2.87
N HIS A 60 -1.92 -4.55 -3.98
CA HIS A 60 -0.69 -3.75 -4.01
C HIS A 60 -0.56 -2.95 -5.31
N GLU A 61 -1.56 -3.00 -6.16
CA GLU A 61 -1.62 -2.31 -7.45
C GLU A 61 -2.86 -1.42 -7.47
N ALA A 62 -2.67 -0.12 -7.50
CA ALA A 62 -3.81 0.78 -7.54
C ALA A 62 -3.47 2.12 -8.19
N SER A 63 -4.49 2.81 -8.66
CA SER A 63 -4.44 4.21 -9.03
C SER A 63 -5.58 4.98 -8.37
N GLY A 64 -5.39 6.28 -8.20
CA GLY A 64 -6.39 7.09 -7.53
C GLY A 64 -6.07 8.57 -7.48
N VAL A 65 -6.73 9.24 -6.58
CA VAL A 65 -6.55 10.68 -6.34
C VAL A 65 -6.18 10.88 -4.88
N VAL A 66 -5.14 11.68 -4.62
CA VAL A 66 -4.75 12.08 -3.27
C VAL A 66 -5.93 12.80 -2.60
N ALA A 67 -6.39 12.25 -1.49
CA ALA A 67 -7.46 12.84 -0.69
C ALA A 67 -6.91 13.74 0.42
N GLU A 68 -5.88 13.25 1.13
CA GLU A 68 -5.26 13.94 2.26
C GLU A 68 -3.76 13.65 2.29
N VAL A 69 -2.97 14.59 2.79
CA VAL A 69 -1.52 14.44 3.00
C VAL A 69 -1.14 14.81 4.42
N GLY A 70 -0.22 14.06 5.01
CA GLY A 70 0.35 14.37 6.32
C GLY A 70 1.21 15.65 6.28
N GLN A 71 1.41 16.25 7.42
CA GLN A 71 2.06 17.59 7.54
C GLN A 71 3.52 17.61 7.05
N ALA A 72 4.22 16.48 7.09
CA ALA A 72 5.60 16.35 6.64
C ALA A 72 5.73 15.88 5.18
N VAL A 73 4.62 15.64 4.49
CA VAL A 73 4.63 15.20 3.09
C VAL A 73 4.95 16.37 2.19
N THR A 74 5.95 16.19 1.32
CA THR A 74 6.31 17.15 0.26
C THR A 74 6.13 16.47 -1.10
N GLY A 75 5.80 17.24 -2.12
CA GLY A 75 5.67 16.74 -3.49
C GLY A 75 4.29 16.19 -3.87
N PHE A 76 3.37 16.08 -2.91
CA PHE A 76 1.98 15.69 -3.15
C PHE A 76 1.00 16.68 -2.53
N ALA A 77 -0.14 16.86 -3.17
CA ALA A 77 -1.24 17.68 -2.69
C ALA A 77 -2.58 16.98 -2.95
N GLY A 78 -3.60 17.38 -2.19
CA GLY A 78 -4.97 16.93 -2.45
C GLY A 78 -5.38 17.22 -3.90
N GLY A 79 -5.97 16.22 -4.57
CA GLY A 79 -6.36 16.28 -5.97
C GLY A 79 -5.34 15.72 -6.97
N ASP A 80 -4.10 15.45 -6.58
CA ASP A 80 -3.11 14.83 -7.46
C ASP A 80 -3.55 13.42 -7.88
N ARG A 81 -3.37 13.09 -9.17
CA ARG A 81 -3.58 11.73 -9.68
C ARG A 81 -2.31 10.91 -9.48
N VAL A 82 -2.48 9.72 -8.93
CA VAL A 82 -1.36 8.89 -8.51
C VAL A 82 -1.54 7.43 -8.91
N VAL A 83 -0.42 6.75 -9.14
CA VAL A 83 -0.33 5.29 -9.24
C VAL A 83 0.50 4.81 -8.07
N LEU A 84 0.07 3.77 -7.37
CA LEU A 84 0.77 3.23 -6.21
C LEU A 84 1.89 2.29 -6.68
N ASN A 85 3.10 2.53 -6.20
CA ASN A 85 4.23 1.64 -6.39
C ASN A 85 4.53 0.90 -5.09
N TRP A 86 4.36 -0.40 -5.08
CA TRP A 86 4.58 -1.27 -3.92
C TRP A 86 6.06 -1.46 -3.55
N ALA A 87 7.00 -1.18 -4.48
CA ALA A 87 8.43 -1.39 -4.34
C ALA A 87 9.20 -0.08 -4.51
N ALA A 88 8.89 0.92 -3.67
CA ALA A 88 9.53 2.23 -3.72
C ALA A 88 11.03 2.11 -3.40
N ALA A 89 11.88 2.61 -4.30
CA ALA A 89 13.32 2.62 -4.14
C ALA A 89 13.78 3.68 -3.12
N CYS A 90 14.76 3.37 -2.28
CA CYS A 90 15.28 4.32 -1.28
C CYS A 90 16.13 5.44 -1.89
N ARG A 91 16.60 5.28 -3.13
CA ARG A 91 17.46 6.21 -3.88
C ARG A 91 18.86 6.46 -3.30
N GLU A 92 19.22 5.84 -2.19
CA GLU A 92 20.49 6.03 -1.48
C GLU A 92 21.35 4.77 -1.37
N CYS A 93 20.77 3.56 -1.50
CA CYS A 93 21.56 2.33 -1.46
C CYS A 93 22.40 2.16 -2.71
N TRP A 94 23.39 1.27 -2.64
CA TRP A 94 24.34 1.02 -3.73
C TRP A 94 23.62 0.78 -5.08
N PHE A 95 22.61 -0.09 -5.12
CA PHE A 95 21.87 -0.38 -6.33
C PHE A 95 21.15 0.86 -6.89
N CYS A 96 20.53 1.64 -6.01
CA CYS A 96 19.84 2.86 -6.44
C CYS A 96 20.78 3.88 -7.07
N VAL A 97 21.97 4.09 -6.48
CA VAL A 97 22.96 5.04 -7.03
C VAL A 97 23.63 4.53 -8.30
N GLN A 98 23.66 3.19 -8.53
CA GLN A 98 24.12 2.60 -9.79
C GLN A 98 23.05 2.64 -10.91
N GLY A 99 21.85 3.16 -10.63
CA GLY A 99 20.75 3.21 -11.60
C GLY A 99 19.94 1.92 -11.70
N GLU A 100 20.05 1.05 -10.71
CA GLU A 100 19.33 -0.22 -10.61
C GLU A 100 18.31 -0.21 -9.45
N PRO A 101 17.36 0.74 -9.40
CA PRO A 101 16.43 0.91 -8.26
C PRO A 101 15.52 -0.28 -8.00
N TRP A 102 15.30 -1.15 -9.00
CA TRP A 102 14.53 -2.39 -8.85
C TRP A 102 15.23 -3.45 -7.99
N LEU A 103 16.55 -3.30 -7.74
CA LEU A 103 17.33 -4.12 -6.81
C LEU A 103 17.52 -3.45 -5.45
N CYS A 104 16.73 -2.44 -5.14
CA CYS A 104 16.84 -1.69 -3.89
C CYS A 104 16.79 -2.60 -2.67
N THR A 105 17.83 -2.56 -1.83
CA THR A 105 17.94 -3.39 -0.62
C THR A 105 17.03 -2.92 0.52
N ALA A 106 16.48 -1.70 0.43
CA ALA A 106 15.51 -1.21 1.41
C ALA A 106 14.10 -1.77 1.18
N VAL A 107 13.85 -2.39 0.02
CA VAL A 107 12.62 -3.12 -0.27
C VAL A 107 12.76 -4.53 0.31
N GLU A 108 12.63 -4.66 1.62
CA GLU A 108 12.67 -5.95 2.30
C GLU A 108 11.27 -6.56 2.31
N GLY A 109 11.10 -7.62 1.56
CA GLY A 109 10.00 -8.59 1.63
C GLY A 109 8.58 -8.04 1.73
N VAL A 110 7.63 -8.90 1.44
CA VAL A 110 6.22 -8.61 1.66
C VAL A 110 5.91 -8.75 3.15
N THR A 111 5.71 -7.63 3.84
CA THR A 111 5.20 -7.65 5.21
C THR A 111 3.76 -7.16 5.21
N SER A 112 2.90 -7.84 5.95
CA SER A 112 1.60 -7.29 6.32
C SER A 112 1.77 -6.42 7.57
N VAL A 113 1.10 -5.28 7.59
CA VAL A 113 1.03 -4.40 8.75
C VAL A 113 -0.44 -4.13 9.08
N GLU A 114 -0.69 -3.73 10.32
CA GLU A 114 -2.02 -3.28 10.71
C GLU A 114 -2.41 -2.04 9.92
N GLY A 115 -3.50 -2.13 9.15
CA GLY A 115 -3.98 -1.09 8.25
C GLY A 115 -5.33 -0.51 8.65
N GLY A 116 -5.89 -0.94 9.78
CA GLY A 116 -7.18 -0.47 10.27
C GLY A 116 -7.90 -1.52 11.11
N THR A 117 -9.20 -1.32 11.33
CA THR A 117 -10.03 -2.24 12.11
C THR A 117 -11.36 -2.52 11.41
N LEU A 118 -11.90 -3.71 11.62
CA LEU A 118 -13.30 -4.03 11.33
C LEU A 118 -14.24 -3.27 12.27
N ALA A 119 -15.54 -3.30 12.00
CA ALA A 119 -16.57 -2.64 12.83
C ALA A 119 -16.59 -3.16 14.26
N ASP A 120 -16.20 -4.41 14.50
CA ASP A 120 -16.10 -5.05 15.82
C ASP A 120 -14.78 -4.75 16.56
N GLY A 121 -13.89 -3.93 15.96
CA GLY A 121 -12.58 -3.60 16.53
C GLY A 121 -11.47 -4.57 16.18
N THR A 122 -11.74 -5.66 15.46
CA THR A 122 -10.71 -6.60 15.02
C THR A 122 -9.73 -5.91 14.08
N ALA A 123 -8.43 -5.94 14.39
CA ALA A 123 -7.38 -5.39 13.54
C ALA A 123 -7.33 -6.12 12.19
N VAL A 124 -7.20 -5.37 11.11
CA VAL A 124 -6.97 -5.94 9.77
C VAL A 124 -5.56 -5.58 9.31
N ASN A 125 -4.93 -6.52 8.65
CA ASN A 125 -3.62 -6.35 8.06
C ASN A 125 -3.75 -5.96 6.60
N VAL A 126 -2.88 -5.09 6.14
CA VAL A 126 -2.74 -4.71 4.74
C VAL A 126 -1.37 -5.13 4.25
N ARG A 127 -1.27 -5.43 2.96
CA ARG A 127 0.02 -5.66 2.34
C ARG A 127 0.75 -4.32 2.26
N LEU A 128 1.71 -4.10 3.16
CA LEU A 128 2.65 -3.01 3.04
C LEU A 128 4.04 -3.58 2.81
N MET A 129 4.77 -2.94 1.93
CA MET A 129 6.20 -3.14 1.84
C MET A 129 6.88 -2.13 2.76
N LYS A 130 7.75 -2.65 3.62
CA LYS A 130 8.52 -1.84 4.53
C LYS A 130 9.58 -1.07 3.73
N SER A 131 9.23 0.07 3.19
CA SER A 131 10.21 1.06 2.78
C SER A 131 10.64 1.84 4.02
N ARG A 132 11.94 2.02 4.24
CA ARG A 132 12.48 2.92 5.26
C ARG A 132 12.12 4.38 4.98
N THR A 133 11.74 4.67 3.77
CA THR A 133 11.14 5.93 3.37
C THR A 133 9.65 5.63 3.22
N LEU A 134 8.85 6.07 4.14
CA LEU A 134 7.40 6.13 4.04
C LEU A 134 7.03 7.07 2.88
N GLY A 135 7.21 6.58 1.66
CA GLY A 135 6.87 7.28 0.45
C GLY A 135 6.30 6.27 -0.50
N TYR A 136 4.98 6.21 -0.59
CA TYR A 136 4.38 5.75 -1.83
C TYR A 136 4.88 6.71 -2.90
N GLU A 137 5.80 6.28 -3.77
CA GLU A 137 6.14 7.05 -4.96
C GLU A 137 4.92 7.04 -5.87
N ALA A 138 4.15 8.08 -5.77
CA ALA A 138 3.13 8.37 -6.74
C ALA A 138 3.83 8.96 -7.97
N PHE A 139 3.74 8.26 -9.09
CA PHE A 139 4.10 8.83 -10.38
C PHE A 139 3.04 9.87 -10.75
N THR A 140 3.30 11.13 -10.46
CA THR A 140 2.58 12.21 -11.10
C THR A 140 3.08 12.29 -12.53
N GLY A 141 2.25 11.96 -13.51
CA GLY A 141 2.54 12.19 -14.91
C GLY A 141 2.55 13.69 -15.26
N LYS A 142 3.37 14.47 -14.60
CA LYS A 142 3.72 15.80 -15.06
C LYS A 142 4.85 15.61 -16.05
N SER A 143 4.48 15.55 -17.36
CA SER A 143 5.45 15.81 -18.41
C SER A 143 6.02 17.21 -18.15
N SER A 144 7.32 17.25 -17.87
CA SER A 144 8.05 18.52 -17.96
C SER A 144 7.94 19.04 -19.38
N SER A 145 7.14 20.07 -19.57
CA SER A 145 7.19 20.96 -20.74
C SER A 145 8.44 21.80 -20.68
#